data_968771c4356c6d97a618da527d44101a
#
_entry.id   968771c4356c6d97a618da527d44101a
#
_cell.length_a   1.000
_cell.length_b   1.000
_cell.length_c   1.000
_cell.angle_alpha   90.00
_cell.angle_beta   90.00
_cell.angle_gamma   90.00
#
_symmetry.space_group_name_H-M   'P 1'
#
loop_
_entity.id
_entity.type
_entity.pdbx_description
1 polymer ?
#
loop_
_entity_poly.entity_id
_entity_poly.type
_entity_poly.pdbx_seq_one_letter_code
_entity_poly.pdbx_strand_id
1 'polypeptide(L)'
;MRLLCAALLLAARTFGPDRLPEVQDSEDPLVDATSVVAGLVVRLAYARPDNVTGRPLYPTDMPCLLRSSVAERLGVAARALRTQGFRLVAYDCWRSPLAQQALWKAHPHPGSVADPKRGSLHERGVAVDVALADLAGGPLEMPTAFDAFVPEAAADAPLPEGPARAHREALRAAMHAAGFRVNPAEWWHFSRLWGWRWPVARPPPRSASGSAAGARQLRDQRP
;
A
#
# COMPACT_ATOMS: atom_id res chain seq x y z
N MET A 1 -32.68 37.76 -42.56
CA MET A 1 -31.92 37.52 -41.32
C MET A 1 -31.99 36.02 -41.04
N ARG A 2 -30.96 35.26 -41.45
CA ARG A 2 -30.92 33.79 -41.29
C ARG A 2 -29.93 33.48 -40.17
N LEU A 3 -30.46 32.95 -39.05
CA LEU A 3 -29.61 32.42 -37.94
C LEU A 3 -29.07 31.06 -38.36
N LEU A 4 -27.74 30.96 -38.46
CA LEU A 4 -27.05 29.66 -38.53
C LEU A 4 -26.86 29.16 -37.09
N CYS A 5 -27.62 28.10 -36.75
CA CYS A 5 -27.31 27.27 -35.58
C CYS A 5 -26.14 26.34 -35.93
N ALA A 6 -24.95 26.63 -35.42
CA ALA A 6 -23.84 25.68 -35.45
C ALA A 6 -24.06 24.62 -34.37
N ALA A 7 -24.43 23.42 -34.76
CA ALA A 7 -24.50 22.26 -33.89
C ALA A 7 -23.07 21.75 -33.65
N LEU A 8 -22.57 21.94 -32.42
CA LEU A 8 -21.32 21.32 -31.94
C LEU A 8 -21.61 19.83 -31.72
N LEU A 9 -21.21 18.99 -32.67
CA LEU A 9 -21.18 17.54 -32.50
C LEU A 9 -20.02 17.18 -31.56
N LEU A 10 -20.33 17.01 -30.25
CA LEU A 10 -19.42 16.36 -29.33
C LEU A 10 -19.34 14.89 -29.70
N ALA A 11 -18.28 14.48 -30.38
CA ALA A 11 -18.00 13.06 -30.64
C ALA A 11 -17.74 12.36 -29.30
N ALA A 12 -18.76 11.68 -28.77
CA ALA A 12 -18.59 10.74 -27.67
C ALA A 12 -17.69 9.59 -28.16
N ARG A 13 -16.43 9.61 -27.79
CA ARG A 13 -15.54 8.48 -27.96
C ARG A 13 -16.05 7.36 -27.07
N THR A 14 -16.74 6.40 -27.63
CA THR A 14 -17.04 5.12 -26.97
C THR A 14 -15.74 4.34 -26.83
N PHE A 15 -15.13 4.46 -25.66
CA PHE A 15 -14.04 3.56 -25.28
C PHE A 15 -14.66 2.19 -25.01
N GLY A 16 -14.24 1.17 -25.78
CA GLY A 16 -14.55 -0.22 -25.46
C GLY A 16 -13.98 -0.55 -24.05
N PRO A 17 -14.54 -1.56 -23.36
CA PRO A 17 -14.17 -1.87 -21.98
C PRO A 17 -12.70 -2.23 -21.76
N ASP A 18 -11.91 -2.43 -22.81
CA ASP A 18 -10.56 -2.99 -22.73
C ASP A 18 -9.39 -1.98 -22.76
N ARG A 19 -9.65 -0.67 -22.86
CA ARG A 19 -8.58 0.36 -22.90
C ARG A 19 -8.95 1.62 -22.13
N LEU A 20 -8.98 1.51 -20.82
CA LEU A 20 -8.84 2.71 -20.02
C LEU A 20 -7.41 3.25 -20.20
N PRO A 21 -7.20 4.58 -20.39
CA PRO A 21 -5.86 5.13 -20.57
C PRO A 21 -4.97 4.84 -19.34
N GLU A 22 -3.66 4.64 -19.60
CA GLU A 22 -2.69 4.55 -18.52
C GLU A 22 -2.62 5.87 -17.76
N VAL A 23 -2.41 5.79 -16.44
CA VAL A 23 -2.18 6.96 -15.59
C VAL A 23 -0.69 7.32 -15.66
N GLN A 24 -0.37 8.59 -15.91
CA GLN A 24 1.03 9.03 -15.94
C GLN A 24 1.56 9.26 -14.51
N ASP A 25 2.85 9.01 -14.29
CA ASP A 25 3.50 9.25 -12.98
C ASP A 25 3.36 10.70 -12.49
N SER A 26 3.36 11.67 -13.42
CA SER A 26 3.19 13.10 -13.11
C SER A 26 1.77 13.47 -12.69
N GLU A 27 0.77 12.68 -13.09
CA GLU A 27 -0.64 12.90 -12.74
C GLU A 27 -0.99 12.33 -11.37
N ASP A 28 -0.26 11.31 -10.93
CA ASP A 28 -0.48 10.62 -9.65
C ASP A 28 0.87 10.17 -9.06
N PRO A 29 1.69 11.11 -8.54
CA PRO A 29 3.03 10.82 -8.04
C PRO A 29 3.01 9.97 -6.77
N LEU A 30 4.15 9.32 -6.46
CA LEU A 30 4.36 8.72 -5.14
C LEU A 30 4.55 9.81 -4.08
N VAL A 31 3.82 9.68 -2.99
CA VAL A 31 3.92 10.55 -1.81
C VAL A 31 4.15 9.71 -0.55
N ASP A 32 4.74 10.28 0.48
CA ASP A 32 4.74 9.67 1.81
C ASP A 32 3.31 9.69 2.36
N ALA A 33 2.73 8.51 2.55
CA ALA A 33 1.37 8.36 3.04
C ALA A 33 1.14 9.00 4.41
N THR A 34 2.19 9.16 5.23
CA THR A 34 2.07 9.82 6.54
C THR A 34 1.75 11.31 6.43
N SER A 35 2.09 11.96 5.32
CA SER A 35 1.76 13.36 5.04
C SER A 35 0.27 13.58 4.71
N VAL A 36 -0.44 12.51 4.33
CA VAL A 36 -1.85 12.55 3.90
C VAL A 36 -2.77 11.84 4.89
N VAL A 37 -2.31 10.72 5.47
CA VAL A 37 -3.10 9.84 6.32
C VAL A 37 -2.79 10.15 7.80
N ALA A 38 -3.59 11.02 8.40
CA ALA A 38 -3.41 11.40 9.80
C ALA A 38 -3.48 10.17 10.72
N GLY A 39 -2.42 9.98 11.51
CA GLY A 39 -2.33 8.92 12.50
C GLY A 39 -2.00 7.53 11.94
N LEU A 40 -1.56 7.43 10.68
CA LEU A 40 -1.01 6.18 10.13
C LEU A 40 0.21 5.75 10.95
N VAL A 41 0.21 4.49 11.38
CA VAL A 41 1.37 3.86 12.01
C VAL A 41 2.16 3.13 10.93
N VAL A 42 3.43 3.48 10.72
CA VAL A 42 4.27 2.81 9.71
C VAL A 42 5.18 1.79 10.40
N ARG A 43 5.05 0.52 10.01
CA ARG A 43 5.85 -0.61 10.51
C ARG A 43 6.22 -1.53 9.35
N LEU A 44 6.96 -1.00 8.36
CA LEU A 44 7.32 -1.76 7.18
C LEU A 44 8.05 -3.05 7.57
N ALA A 45 7.39 -4.19 7.34
CA ALA A 45 7.89 -5.50 7.73
C ALA A 45 9.22 -5.83 7.02
N TYR A 46 9.33 -5.46 5.75
CA TYR A 46 10.54 -5.72 4.96
C TYR A 46 11.70 -4.75 5.24
N ALA A 47 11.54 -3.78 6.14
CA ALA A 47 12.66 -3.00 6.69
C ALA A 47 13.35 -3.71 7.86
N ARG A 48 12.86 -4.86 8.31
CA ARG A 48 13.34 -5.64 9.44
C ARG A 48 13.84 -7.01 8.99
N PRO A 49 14.72 -7.68 9.74
CA PRO A 49 15.21 -9.01 9.38
C PRO A 49 14.21 -10.14 9.67
N ASP A 50 13.21 -9.90 10.53
CA ASP A 50 12.19 -10.86 10.95
C ASP A 50 11.02 -10.95 9.95
N ASN A 51 11.31 -10.94 8.67
CA ASN A 51 10.37 -11.16 7.57
C ASN A 51 10.65 -12.50 6.85
N VAL A 52 9.80 -12.88 5.92
CA VAL A 52 9.89 -14.15 5.18
C VAL A 52 11.21 -14.37 4.43
N THR A 53 11.97 -13.30 4.14
CA THR A 53 13.27 -13.41 3.46
C THR A 53 14.44 -13.57 4.42
N GLY A 54 14.24 -13.43 5.73
CA GLY A 54 15.25 -13.50 6.77
C GLY A 54 16.26 -12.34 6.76
N ARG A 55 15.99 -11.27 5.99
CA ARG A 55 16.85 -10.09 5.88
C ARG A 55 16.06 -8.85 5.48
N PRO A 56 16.52 -7.64 5.83
CA PRO A 56 15.89 -6.42 5.35
C PRO A 56 15.96 -6.31 3.81
N LEU A 57 14.84 -5.94 3.20
CA LEU A 57 14.74 -5.58 1.78
C LEU A 57 14.68 -4.06 1.59
N TYR A 58 14.36 -3.33 2.65
CA TYR A 58 14.21 -1.89 2.68
C TYR A 58 15.21 -1.25 3.63
N PRO A 59 15.62 -0.01 3.38
CA PRO A 59 16.24 0.82 4.40
C PRO A 59 15.33 0.98 5.62
N THR A 60 15.92 1.10 6.80
CA THR A 60 15.15 1.25 8.06
C THR A 60 14.33 2.53 8.15
N ASP A 61 14.73 3.56 7.40
CA ASP A 61 14.11 4.88 7.31
C ASP A 61 13.22 5.03 6.06
N MET A 62 12.84 3.93 5.41
CA MET A 62 11.99 3.99 4.22
C MET A 62 10.59 4.49 4.58
N PRO A 63 10.09 5.55 3.91
CA PRO A 63 8.73 6.02 4.10
C PRO A 63 7.72 5.05 3.47
N CYS A 64 6.48 5.08 3.94
CA CYS A 64 5.35 4.40 3.28
C CYS A 64 4.95 5.20 2.05
N LEU A 65 5.50 4.87 0.89
CA LEU A 65 5.19 5.54 -0.36
C LEU A 65 3.97 4.93 -1.04
N LEU A 66 3.00 5.76 -1.41
CA LEU A 66 1.83 5.38 -2.20
C LEU A 66 1.57 6.42 -3.27
N ARG A 67 0.85 6.08 -4.34
CA ARG A 67 0.29 7.08 -5.25
C ARG A 67 -0.55 8.07 -4.47
N SER A 68 -0.52 9.34 -4.84
CA SER A 68 -1.25 10.41 -4.15
C SER A 68 -2.74 10.06 -4.00
N SER A 69 -3.38 9.65 -5.09
CA SER A 69 -4.79 9.23 -5.08
C SER A 69 -5.07 8.03 -4.18
N VAL A 70 -4.08 7.15 -3.99
CA VAL A 70 -4.18 5.97 -3.11
C VAL A 70 -4.04 6.39 -1.66
N ALA A 71 -3.08 7.27 -1.35
CA ALA A 71 -2.90 7.83 -0.01
C ALA A 71 -4.14 8.61 0.46
N GLU A 72 -4.75 9.41 -0.42
CA GLU A 72 -6.00 10.13 -0.12
C GLU A 72 -7.14 9.18 0.26
N ARG A 73 -7.32 8.09 -0.48
CA ARG A 73 -8.33 7.07 -0.18
C ARG A 73 -8.00 6.30 1.11
N LEU A 74 -6.74 5.99 1.34
CA LEU A 74 -6.32 5.39 2.61
C LEU A 74 -6.66 6.32 3.78
N GLY A 75 -6.54 7.64 3.59
CA GLY A 75 -6.99 8.65 4.55
C GLY A 75 -8.50 8.60 4.83
N VAL A 76 -9.33 8.27 3.82
CA VAL A 76 -10.77 8.05 4.04
C VAL A 76 -11.01 6.84 4.94
N ALA A 77 -10.35 5.71 4.66
CA ALA A 77 -10.45 4.51 5.50
C ALA A 77 -9.96 4.77 6.94
N ALA A 78 -8.82 5.45 7.08
CA ALA A 78 -8.25 5.79 8.37
C ALA A 78 -9.19 6.65 9.23
N ARG A 79 -9.86 7.64 8.63
CA ARG A 79 -10.85 8.47 9.35
C ARG A 79 -12.03 7.63 9.83
N ALA A 80 -12.58 6.75 8.97
CA ALA A 80 -13.69 5.87 9.33
C ALA A 80 -13.33 4.90 10.45
N LEU A 81 -12.11 4.35 10.43
CA LEU A 81 -11.63 3.46 11.51
C LEU A 81 -11.38 4.21 12.82
N ARG A 82 -10.90 5.45 12.75
CA ARG A 82 -10.65 6.27 13.93
C ARG A 82 -11.93 6.55 14.72
N THR A 83 -13.08 6.71 14.06
CA THR A 83 -14.39 6.85 14.76
C THR A 83 -14.82 5.59 15.51
N GLN A 84 -14.22 4.44 15.15
CA GLN A 84 -14.43 3.15 15.81
C GLN A 84 -13.36 2.82 16.86
N GLY A 85 -12.44 3.76 17.15
CA GLY A 85 -11.35 3.56 18.10
C GLY A 85 -10.10 2.90 17.56
N PHE A 86 -9.96 2.82 16.23
CA PHE A 86 -8.82 2.14 15.56
C PHE A 86 -7.92 3.10 14.81
N ARG A 87 -6.67 2.69 14.62
CA ARG A 87 -5.69 3.27 13.70
C ARG A 87 -5.27 2.24 12.68
N LEU A 88 -4.87 2.70 11.49
CA LEU A 88 -4.20 1.85 10.50
C LEU A 88 -2.71 1.68 10.82
N VAL A 89 -2.22 0.45 10.65
CA VAL A 89 -0.80 0.11 10.62
C VAL A 89 -0.47 -0.32 9.20
N ALA A 90 0.55 0.28 8.57
CA ALA A 90 1.05 -0.12 7.27
C ALA A 90 2.26 -1.06 7.44
N TYR A 91 2.16 -2.27 6.91
CA TYR A 91 3.23 -3.27 6.88
C TYR A 91 4.00 -3.27 5.58
N ASP A 92 3.36 -2.91 4.45
CA ASP A 92 4.02 -2.68 3.18
C ASP A 92 3.28 -1.63 2.34
N CYS A 93 4.04 -0.87 1.56
CA CYS A 93 3.57 0.20 0.70
C CYS A 93 4.16 0.01 -0.71
N TRP A 94 4.84 1.01 -1.28
CA TRP A 94 5.57 0.79 -2.51
C TRP A 94 6.75 -0.15 -2.29
N ARG A 95 6.88 -1.13 -3.17
CA ARG A 95 7.94 -2.15 -3.18
C ARG A 95 8.76 -2.02 -4.45
N SER A 96 10.08 -1.90 -4.33
CA SER A 96 10.93 -1.83 -5.52
C SER A 96 10.92 -3.15 -6.31
N PRO A 97 11.14 -3.12 -7.64
CA PRO A 97 11.29 -4.35 -8.42
C PRO A 97 12.37 -5.30 -7.89
N LEU A 98 13.46 -4.77 -7.34
CA LEU A 98 14.52 -5.57 -6.72
C LEU A 98 14.03 -6.27 -5.43
N ALA A 99 13.27 -5.56 -4.60
CA ALA A 99 12.67 -6.16 -3.41
C ALA A 99 11.62 -7.22 -3.78
N GLN A 100 10.81 -6.98 -4.83
CA GLN A 100 9.86 -7.97 -5.35
C GLN A 100 10.56 -9.24 -5.84
N GLN A 101 11.68 -9.10 -6.57
CA GLN A 101 12.48 -10.24 -7.01
C GLN A 101 13.07 -11.02 -5.83
N ALA A 102 13.57 -10.32 -4.81
CA ALA A 102 14.13 -10.96 -3.61
C ALA A 102 13.05 -11.71 -2.83
N LEU A 103 11.87 -11.13 -2.67
CA LEU A 103 10.74 -11.77 -2.02
C LEU A 103 10.29 -13.02 -2.78
N TRP A 104 10.10 -12.94 -4.10
CA TRP A 104 9.76 -14.09 -4.93
C TRP A 104 10.79 -15.21 -4.84
N LYS A 105 12.09 -14.86 -4.85
CA LYS A 105 13.16 -15.85 -4.73
C LYS A 105 13.14 -16.57 -3.39
N ALA A 106 12.80 -15.87 -2.31
CA ALA A 106 12.72 -16.46 -0.97
C ALA A 106 11.45 -17.30 -0.79
N HIS A 107 10.34 -16.85 -1.37
CA HIS A 107 9.03 -17.47 -1.19
C HIS A 107 8.19 -17.39 -2.49
N PRO A 108 8.42 -18.28 -3.47
CA PRO A 108 7.64 -18.32 -4.71
C PRO A 108 6.26 -18.94 -4.46
N HIS A 109 5.34 -18.15 -3.94
CA HIS A 109 3.98 -18.58 -3.61
C HIS A 109 2.96 -17.88 -4.52
N PRO A 110 2.50 -18.53 -5.62
CA PRO A 110 1.48 -17.97 -6.50
C PRO A 110 0.18 -17.66 -5.74
N GLY A 111 -0.37 -16.46 -5.98
CA GLY A 111 -1.57 -15.98 -5.29
C GLY A 111 -1.27 -15.00 -4.15
N SER A 112 -0.15 -15.17 -3.43
CA SER A 112 0.29 -14.24 -2.37
C SER A 112 1.48 -13.40 -2.80
N VAL A 113 2.50 -13.99 -3.42
CA VAL A 113 3.64 -13.25 -3.96
C VAL A 113 3.51 -13.16 -5.47
N ALA A 114 3.52 -11.96 -6.02
CA ALA A 114 3.43 -11.77 -7.46
C ALA A 114 4.72 -12.19 -8.17
N ASP A 115 4.60 -12.92 -9.30
CA ASP A 115 5.73 -13.23 -10.16
C ASP A 115 6.35 -11.92 -10.70
N PRO A 116 7.66 -11.67 -10.51
CA PRO A 116 8.33 -10.46 -11.00
C PRO A 116 8.19 -10.22 -12.50
N LYS A 117 7.96 -11.27 -13.28
CA LYS A 117 7.69 -11.14 -14.74
C LYS A 117 6.36 -10.45 -15.04
N ARG A 118 5.39 -10.56 -14.13
CA ARG A 118 4.07 -9.91 -14.22
C ARG A 118 4.06 -8.56 -13.51
N GLY A 119 4.98 -8.35 -12.56
CA GLY A 119 5.02 -7.22 -11.66
C GLY A 119 3.98 -7.32 -10.54
N SER A 120 4.07 -6.41 -9.59
CA SER A 120 3.17 -6.31 -8.44
C SER A 120 2.43 -4.98 -8.43
N LEU A 121 1.26 -4.93 -7.79
CA LEU A 121 0.55 -3.68 -7.54
C LEU A 121 1.29 -2.80 -6.52
N HIS A 122 2.10 -3.40 -5.64
CA HIS A 122 3.03 -2.66 -4.77
C HIS A 122 4.10 -1.91 -5.57
N GLU A 123 4.67 -2.51 -6.64
CA GLU A 123 5.65 -1.83 -7.50
C GLU A 123 5.06 -0.62 -8.22
N ARG A 124 3.74 -0.58 -8.36
CA ARG A 124 2.98 0.53 -8.97
C ARG A 124 2.57 1.59 -7.95
N GLY A 125 2.76 1.33 -6.64
CA GLY A 125 2.33 2.20 -5.55
C GLY A 125 0.82 2.25 -5.33
N VAL A 126 0.09 1.24 -5.81
CA VAL A 126 -1.39 1.18 -5.76
C VAL A 126 -1.92 0.06 -4.88
N ALA A 127 -1.04 -0.62 -4.15
CA ALA A 127 -1.37 -1.59 -3.11
C ALA A 127 -0.74 -1.20 -1.78
N VAL A 128 -1.37 -1.63 -0.70
CA VAL A 128 -0.91 -1.43 0.68
C VAL A 128 -1.30 -2.64 1.52
N ASP A 129 -0.37 -3.10 2.35
CA ASP A 129 -0.64 -4.13 3.35
C ASP A 129 -0.87 -3.45 4.70
N VAL A 130 -2.04 -3.66 5.28
CA VAL A 130 -2.47 -2.95 6.48
C VAL A 130 -3.12 -3.86 7.51
N ALA A 131 -3.00 -3.44 8.77
CA ALA A 131 -3.70 -4.01 9.92
C ALA A 131 -4.29 -2.89 10.79
N LEU A 132 -4.90 -3.27 11.91
CA LEU A 132 -5.41 -2.35 12.90
C LEU A 132 -4.49 -2.25 14.13
N ALA A 133 -4.47 -1.08 14.72
CA ALA A 133 -3.93 -0.79 16.03
C ALA A 133 -4.96 -0.06 16.88
N ASP A 134 -4.79 -0.06 18.19
CA ASP A 134 -5.53 0.82 19.09
C ASP A 134 -5.14 2.30 18.89
N LEU A 135 -5.79 3.22 19.59
CA LEU A 135 -5.52 4.65 19.46
C LEU A 135 -4.13 5.06 19.97
N ALA A 136 -3.52 4.27 20.86
CA ALA A 136 -2.14 4.45 21.32
C ALA A 136 -1.10 3.91 20.31
N GLY A 137 -1.55 3.12 19.31
CA GLY A 137 -0.71 2.48 18.31
C GLY A 137 -0.28 1.06 18.68
N GLY A 138 -0.83 0.48 19.77
CA GLY A 138 -0.62 -0.91 20.15
C GLY A 138 -1.24 -1.86 19.13
N PRO A 139 -0.60 -3.02 18.83
CA PRO A 139 -1.13 -3.99 17.87
C PRO A 139 -2.44 -4.61 18.39
N LEU A 140 -3.39 -4.82 17.49
CA LEU A 140 -4.62 -5.56 17.77
C LEU A 140 -4.52 -6.98 17.22
N GLU A 141 -5.31 -7.88 17.81
CA GLU A 141 -5.42 -9.25 17.34
C GLU A 141 -6.01 -9.27 15.92
N MET A 142 -5.32 -9.92 14.99
CA MET A 142 -5.74 -10.11 13.60
C MET A 142 -5.81 -11.62 13.30
N PRO A 143 -6.42 -12.04 12.16
CA PRO A 143 -6.63 -13.47 11.87
C PRO A 143 -5.38 -14.34 11.94
N THR A 144 -4.28 -13.81 11.41
CA THR A 144 -2.95 -14.45 11.40
C THR A 144 -1.87 -13.39 11.55
N ALA A 145 -0.64 -13.79 11.73
CA ALA A 145 0.50 -12.88 11.52
C ALA A 145 0.52 -12.39 10.06
N PHE A 146 1.14 -11.23 9.83
CA PHE A 146 1.46 -10.75 8.50
C PHE A 146 2.38 -11.75 7.79
N ASP A 147 2.21 -11.96 6.48
CA ASP A 147 2.95 -12.95 5.69
C ASP A 147 2.83 -14.41 6.20
N ALA A 148 1.79 -14.73 6.95
CA ALA A 148 1.45 -16.12 7.22
C ALA A 148 0.82 -16.73 5.97
N PHE A 149 1.60 -17.50 5.22
CA PHE A 149 1.14 -18.19 4.00
C PHE A 149 0.40 -19.48 4.36
N VAL A 150 -0.73 -19.32 5.04
CA VAL A 150 -1.62 -20.40 5.49
C VAL A 150 -3.05 -20.14 5.02
N PRO A 151 -3.91 -21.17 4.92
CA PRO A 151 -5.30 -20.99 4.47
C PRO A 151 -6.10 -19.98 5.31
N GLU A 152 -5.80 -19.87 6.60
CA GLU A 152 -6.43 -18.95 7.56
C GLU A 152 -6.13 -17.47 7.27
N ALA A 153 -5.10 -17.18 6.44
CA ALA A 153 -4.78 -15.83 5.98
C ALA A 153 -5.74 -15.32 4.89
N ALA A 154 -6.53 -16.21 4.28
CA ALA A 154 -7.50 -15.80 3.27
C ALA A 154 -8.48 -14.75 3.82
N ALA A 155 -8.83 -13.78 2.97
CA ALA A 155 -9.66 -12.62 3.36
C ALA A 155 -11.05 -13.02 3.89
N ASP A 156 -11.56 -14.17 3.48
CA ASP A 156 -12.86 -14.72 3.87
C ASP A 156 -12.74 -16.07 4.63
N ALA A 157 -11.53 -16.43 5.09
CA ALA A 157 -11.33 -17.60 5.91
C ALA A 157 -12.32 -17.60 7.09
N PRO A 158 -12.95 -18.74 7.39
CA PRO A 158 -13.85 -18.84 8.52
C PRO A 158 -13.07 -18.60 9.82
N LEU A 159 -13.58 -17.70 10.64
CA LEU A 159 -13.02 -17.39 11.96
C LEU A 159 -14.10 -17.56 13.02
N PRO A 160 -13.74 -18.04 14.21
CA PRO A 160 -14.66 -18.01 15.35
C PRO A 160 -15.05 -16.56 15.68
N GLU A 161 -16.15 -16.40 16.40
CA GLU A 161 -16.47 -15.08 16.97
C GLU A 161 -15.40 -14.65 17.94
N GLY A 162 -15.03 -13.36 17.86
CA GLY A 162 -13.96 -12.81 18.69
C GLY A 162 -13.29 -11.60 18.05
N PRO A 163 -12.28 -11.05 18.74
CA PRO A 163 -11.61 -9.83 18.32
C PRO A 163 -11.00 -9.91 16.93
N ALA A 164 -10.30 -10.99 16.59
CA ALA A 164 -9.66 -11.15 15.28
C ALA A 164 -10.65 -11.05 14.12
N ARG A 165 -11.82 -11.69 14.24
CA ARG A 165 -12.89 -11.59 13.25
C ARG A 165 -13.44 -10.18 13.16
N ALA A 166 -13.77 -9.57 14.30
CA ALA A 166 -14.31 -8.21 14.35
C ALA A 166 -13.35 -7.19 13.74
N HIS A 167 -12.05 -7.29 14.04
CA HIS A 167 -11.01 -6.42 13.52
C HIS A 167 -10.84 -6.59 12.00
N ARG A 168 -10.80 -7.83 11.48
CA ARG A 168 -10.75 -8.08 10.03
C ARG A 168 -11.96 -7.49 9.32
N GLU A 169 -13.15 -7.68 9.86
CA GLU A 169 -14.39 -7.16 9.26
C GLU A 169 -14.42 -5.62 9.26
N ALA A 170 -14.03 -4.98 10.36
CA ALA A 170 -13.93 -3.51 10.45
C ALA A 170 -12.90 -2.96 9.43
N LEU A 171 -11.71 -3.56 9.36
CA LEU A 171 -10.69 -3.19 8.39
C LEU A 171 -11.21 -3.33 6.96
N ARG A 172 -11.75 -4.50 6.61
CA ARG A 172 -12.26 -4.78 5.27
C ARG A 172 -13.38 -3.83 4.87
N ALA A 173 -14.32 -3.55 5.77
CA ALA A 173 -15.43 -2.64 5.50
C ALA A 173 -14.94 -1.21 5.23
N ALA A 174 -14.03 -0.68 6.04
CA ALA A 174 -13.48 0.65 5.87
C ALA A 174 -12.65 0.79 4.57
N MET A 175 -11.80 -0.20 4.28
CA MET A 175 -11.00 -0.22 3.05
C MET A 175 -11.88 -0.36 1.80
N HIS A 176 -12.89 -1.21 1.84
CA HIS A 176 -13.84 -1.36 0.73
C HIS A 176 -14.64 -0.07 0.47
N ALA A 177 -15.15 0.57 1.53
CA ALA A 177 -15.84 1.85 1.44
C ALA A 177 -14.94 2.97 0.86
N ALA A 178 -13.64 2.90 1.12
CA ALA A 178 -12.64 3.80 0.54
C ALA A 178 -12.25 3.43 -0.92
N GLY A 179 -12.83 2.36 -1.50
CA GLY A 179 -12.63 1.96 -2.89
C GLY A 179 -11.42 1.06 -3.14
N PHE A 180 -10.96 0.35 -2.10
CA PHE A 180 -9.99 -0.72 -2.23
C PHE A 180 -10.65 -2.08 -2.47
N ARG A 181 -9.87 -3.01 -2.99
CA ARG A 181 -10.19 -4.44 -3.08
C ARG A 181 -9.20 -5.23 -2.25
N VAL A 182 -9.70 -6.18 -1.46
CA VAL A 182 -8.85 -7.12 -0.72
C VAL A 182 -8.37 -8.22 -1.67
N ASN A 183 -7.14 -8.71 -1.49
CA ASN A 183 -6.67 -9.94 -2.12
C ASN A 183 -7.40 -11.13 -1.48
N PRO A 184 -8.04 -12.02 -2.23
CA PRO A 184 -8.72 -13.18 -1.64
C PRO A 184 -7.82 -14.07 -0.78
N ALA A 185 -6.52 -14.17 -1.07
CA ALA A 185 -5.56 -14.99 -0.34
C ALA A 185 -5.01 -14.35 0.93
N GLU A 186 -5.22 -13.03 1.14
CA GLU A 186 -4.50 -12.24 2.15
C GLU A 186 -5.40 -11.17 2.77
N TRP A 187 -5.76 -11.31 4.05
CA TRP A 187 -6.65 -10.38 4.74
C TRP A 187 -6.07 -8.96 4.88
N TRP A 188 -4.74 -8.82 4.81
CA TRP A 188 -4.02 -7.53 4.96
C TRP A 188 -3.84 -6.77 3.65
N HIS A 189 -3.85 -7.46 2.48
CA HIS A 189 -3.49 -6.88 1.20
C HIS A 189 -4.68 -6.20 0.52
N PHE A 190 -4.58 -4.90 0.33
CA PHE A 190 -5.58 -4.07 -0.33
C PHE A 190 -4.99 -3.31 -1.51
N SER A 191 -5.71 -3.29 -2.63
CA SER A 191 -5.26 -2.61 -3.83
C SER A 191 -6.38 -1.82 -4.50
N ARG A 192 -5.96 -0.87 -5.36
CA ARG A 192 -6.90 -0.12 -6.19
C ARG A 192 -7.48 -1.00 -7.28
N LEU A 193 -8.78 -0.84 -7.52
CA LEU A 193 -9.42 -1.41 -8.71
C LEU A 193 -8.72 -0.86 -9.96
N TRP A 194 -8.45 -1.75 -10.92
CA TRP A 194 -7.72 -1.41 -12.15
C TRP A 194 -6.29 -0.87 -11.91
N GLY A 195 -5.65 -1.30 -10.84
CA GLY A 195 -4.29 -0.87 -10.47
C GLY A 195 -3.23 -1.08 -11.55
N TRP A 196 -3.48 -1.98 -12.51
CA TRP A 196 -2.62 -2.23 -13.67
C TRP A 196 -2.52 -1.05 -14.65
N ARG A 197 -3.37 -0.05 -14.54
CA ARG A 197 -3.31 1.19 -15.32
C ARG A 197 -2.15 2.11 -14.91
N TRP A 198 -1.61 1.91 -13.72
CA TRP A 198 -0.44 2.66 -13.27
C TRP A 198 0.83 1.95 -13.70
N PRO A 199 1.83 2.69 -14.24
CA PRO A 199 3.13 2.11 -14.53
C PRO A 199 3.84 1.69 -13.23
N VAL A 200 4.89 0.88 -13.36
CA VAL A 200 5.81 0.63 -12.24
C VAL A 200 6.38 1.97 -11.79
N ALA A 201 6.16 2.31 -10.53
CA ALA A 201 6.48 3.63 -10.02
C ALA A 201 7.98 3.77 -9.72
N ARG A 202 8.49 4.99 -9.93
CA ARG A 202 9.85 5.36 -9.54
C ARG A 202 9.75 6.32 -8.35
N PRO A 203 10.38 6.00 -7.20
CA PRO A 203 10.37 6.91 -6.07
C PRO A 203 11.14 8.19 -6.44
N PRO A 204 10.77 9.33 -5.85
CA PRO A 204 11.57 10.54 -5.98
C PRO A 204 12.99 10.29 -5.47
N PRO A 205 14.01 10.96 -6.03
CA PRO A 205 15.36 10.84 -5.50
C PRO A 205 15.36 11.28 -4.02
N ARG A 206 16.04 10.49 -3.18
CA ARG A 206 16.19 10.85 -1.76
C ARG A 206 16.89 12.22 -1.68
N SER A 207 16.24 13.18 -1.04
CA SER A 207 16.90 14.45 -0.74
C SER A 207 18.11 14.18 0.17
N ALA A 208 19.26 14.73 -0.17
CA ALA A 208 20.54 14.54 0.56
C ALA A 208 20.55 15.09 2.01
N SER A 209 19.41 15.56 2.53
CA SER A 209 19.28 16.24 3.82
C SER A 209 19.28 15.31 5.05
N GLY A 210 19.33 13.99 4.88
CA GLY A 210 19.33 13.04 6.01
C GLY A 210 20.70 12.52 6.46
N SER A 211 21.79 12.76 5.71
CA SER A 211 23.08 12.10 5.97
C SER A 211 24.12 12.93 6.77
N ALA A 212 23.83 14.20 7.10
CA ALA A 212 24.85 15.09 7.70
C ALA A 212 24.90 15.05 9.24
N ALA A 213 23.92 14.48 9.93
CA ALA A 213 23.90 14.47 11.40
C ALA A 213 24.72 13.33 12.03
N GLY A 214 24.93 12.22 11.31
CA GLY A 214 25.68 11.05 11.84
C GLY A 214 27.21 11.11 11.69
N ALA A 215 27.72 11.97 10.81
CA ALA A 215 29.15 11.99 10.47
C ALA A 215 29.99 12.95 11.33
N ARG A 216 29.37 13.81 12.14
CA ARG A 216 30.11 14.76 13.00
C ARG A 216 30.50 14.21 14.36
N GLN A 217 29.89 13.15 14.85
CA GLN A 217 30.15 12.64 16.21
C GLN A 217 31.33 11.64 16.31
N LEU A 218 31.93 11.26 15.19
CA LEU A 218 33.06 10.29 15.17
C LEU A 218 34.45 10.93 14.95
N ARG A 219 34.54 12.25 14.86
CA ARG A 219 35.87 12.94 14.67
C ARG A 219 36.50 13.53 15.93
N ASP A 220 35.78 13.57 17.05
CA ASP A 220 36.28 14.19 18.30
C ASP A 220 36.74 13.20 19.38
N GLN A 221 36.97 11.93 19.03
CA GLN A 221 37.56 10.96 19.93
C GLN A 221 38.77 10.31 19.26
N ARG A 222 39.86 11.04 19.16
CA ARG A 222 41.21 10.47 19.10
C ARG A 222 42.11 11.20 20.08
N PRO A 223 42.94 10.41 20.86
CA PRO A 223 43.79 10.90 21.92
C PRO A 223 44.92 11.80 21.41
#